data_eb70036355cf861cfe19ab99162b2b6f
#
_entry.id   eb70036355cf861cfe19ab99162b2b6f
#
_cell.length_a   1.000
_cell.length_b   1.000
_cell.length_c   1.000
_cell.angle_alpha   90.00
_cell.angle_beta   90.00
_cell.angle_gamma   90.00
#
_symmetry.space_group_name_H-M   'P 1'
#
loop_
_entity.id
_entity.type
_entity.pdbx_description
1 polymer ?
#
loop_
_entity_poly.entity_id
_entity_poly.type
_entity_poly.pdbx_seq_one_letter_code
_entity_poly.pdbx_strand_id
1 'polypeptide(L)'
;MAPKTKPRLPARERLLAAADALFYSEGVHVVGVDRIAASAGVTKATLYNTFGSKEDLVRAYLRQHLQNRQRDIGLIVGARATPREGILGVFEELEVALAETDFRGCRFIMASAEAKRGDASEVTSTEYRTWLLNLFTDLARAAGARDPGQLGRRLLLLYDGGAVAARMDEDRRGAAGAMHSALVALLDSAIPVRRRAARSR
;
A
#
# COMPACT_ATOMS: atom_id res chain seq x y z
N MET A 1 -24.70 -35.80 -17.08
CA MET A 1 -24.77 -34.53 -16.29
C MET A 1 -23.58 -33.68 -16.74
N ALA A 2 -23.79 -32.64 -17.53
CA ALA A 2 -22.72 -31.78 -18.04
C ALA A 2 -22.14 -30.95 -16.87
N PRO A 3 -20.82 -30.78 -16.77
CA PRO A 3 -20.21 -29.96 -15.72
C PRO A 3 -20.67 -28.51 -15.88
N LYS A 4 -21.25 -27.94 -14.82
CA LYS A 4 -21.59 -26.51 -14.74
C LYS A 4 -20.27 -25.71 -14.82
N THR A 5 -19.96 -25.16 -15.99
CA THR A 5 -18.86 -24.20 -16.17
C THR A 5 -19.07 -23.03 -15.22
N LYS A 6 -18.12 -22.77 -14.31
CA LYS A 6 -18.14 -21.55 -13.48
C LYS A 6 -18.29 -20.33 -14.40
N PRO A 7 -19.15 -19.36 -14.06
CA PRO A 7 -19.30 -18.15 -14.87
C PRO A 7 -17.94 -17.45 -14.99
N ARG A 8 -17.55 -17.16 -16.23
CA ARG A 8 -16.29 -16.47 -16.52
C ARG A 8 -16.38 -15.03 -16.00
N LEU A 9 -15.39 -14.58 -15.24
CA LEU A 9 -15.35 -13.20 -14.74
C LEU A 9 -15.51 -12.17 -15.89
N PRO A 10 -16.11 -11.01 -15.62
CA PRO A 10 -16.21 -9.92 -16.59
C PRO A 10 -14.84 -9.55 -17.19
N ALA A 11 -14.81 -9.10 -18.44
CA ALA A 11 -13.59 -8.75 -19.14
C ALA A 11 -12.73 -7.71 -18.37
N ARG A 12 -13.40 -6.75 -17.73
CA ARG A 12 -12.74 -5.71 -16.92
C ARG A 12 -11.98 -6.30 -15.74
N GLU A 13 -12.56 -7.23 -15.01
CA GLU A 13 -11.92 -7.88 -13.86
C GLU A 13 -10.75 -8.75 -14.29
N ARG A 14 -10.91 -9.50 -15.41
CA ARG A 14 -9.82 -10.32 -15.96
C ARG A 14 -8.63 -9.47 -16.42
N LEU A 15 -8.91 -8.32 -17.06
CA LEU A 15 -7.87 -7.38 -17.48
C LEU A 15 -7.15 -6.75 -16.28
N LEU A 16 -7.87 -6.37 -15.22
CA LEU A 16 -7.25 -5.84 -14.00
C LEU A 16 -6.41 -6.90 -13.29
N ALA A 17 -6.89 -8.14 -13.18
CA ALA A 17 -6.12 -9.22 -12.57
C ALA A 17 -4.85 -9.55 -13.37
N ALA A 18 -4.93 -9.59 -14.71
CA ALA A 18 -3.78 -9.80 -15.58
C ALA A 18 -2.78 -8.63 -15.49
N ALA A 19 -3.28 -7.38 -15.44
CA ALA A 19 -2.47 -6.20 -15.29
C ALA A 19 -1.76 -6.18 -13.92
N ASP A 20 -2.46 -6.52 -12.84
CA ASP A 20 -1.88 -6.60 -11.49
C ASP A 20 -0.69 -7.58 -11.46
N ALA A 21 -0.89 -8.81 -11.92
CA ALA A 21 0.14 -9.83 -11.94
C ALA A 21 1.37 -9.39 -12.75
N LEU A 22 1.15 -8.86 -13.95
CA LEU A 22 2.21 -8.46 -14.88
C LEU A 22 2.93 -7.18 -14.42
N PHE A 23 2.19 -6.14 -14.02
CA PHE A 23 2.79 -4.89 -13.57
C PHE A 23 3.60 -5.06 -12.28
N TYR A 24 3.13 -5.90 -11.37
CA TYR A 24 3.86 -6.18 -10.13
C TYR A 24 5.13 -7.00 -10.36
N SER A 25 5.10 -7.93 -11.33
CA SER A 25 6.27 -8.78 -11.60
C SER A 25 7.32 -8.11 -12.47
N GLU A 26 6.94 -7.23 -13.40
CA GLU A 26 7.82 -6.77 -14.48
C GLU A 26 7.89 -5.24 -14.62
N GLY A 27 6.99 -4.52 -13.96
CA GLY A 27 6.89 -3.06 -14.08
C GLY A 27 5.85 -2.58 -15.08
N VAL A 28 5.36 -1.36 -14.84
CA VAL A 28 4.26 -0.77 -15.63
C VAL A 28 4.72 -0.44 -17.06
N HIS A 29 5.95 0.04 -17.23
CA HIS A 29 6.44 0.47 -18.53
C HIS A 29 6.76 -0.67 -19.48
N VAL A 30 7.33 -1.75 -18.97
CA VAL A 30 7.79 -2.91 -19.77
C VAL A 30 6.61 -3.70 -20.35
N VAL A 31 5.53 -3.83 -19.59
CA VAL A 31 4.39 -4.68 -19.97
C VAL A 31 3.54 -4.02 -21.05
N GLY A 32 3.47 -4.67 -22.23
CA GLY A 32 2.66 -4.22 -23.37
C GLY A 32 1.18 -4.63 -23.26
N VAL A 33 0.29 -3.87 -23.91
CA VAL A 33 -1.17 -4.15 -23.92
C VAL A 33 -1.53 -5.49 -24.56
N ASP A 34 -0.76 -5.94 -25.55
CA ASP A 34 -0.99 -7.24 -26.22
C ASP A 34 -0.80 -8.39 -25.23
N ARG A 35 0.22 -8.29 -24.39
CA ARG A 35 0.52 -9.29 -23.37
C ARG A 35 -0.55 -9.32 -22.27
N ILE A 36 -1.05 -8.15 -21.83
CA ILE A 36 -2.13 -8.06 -20.86
C ILE A 36 -3.41 -8.67 -21.43
N ALA A 37 -3.77 -8.34 -22.67
CA ALA A 37 -4.95 -8.88 -23.34
C ALA A 37 -4.88 -10.40 -23.49
N ALA A 38 -3.74 -10.93 -23.92
CA ALA A 38 -3.48 -12.37 -24.03
C ALA A 38 -3.62 -13.07 -22.67
N SER A 39 -2.98 -12.53 -21.60
CA SER A 39 -3.07 -13.07 -20.24
C SER A 39 -4.51 -13.03 -19.70
N ALA A 40 -5.27 -12.00 -20.00
CA ALA A 40 -6.68 -11.88 -19.62
C ALA A 40 -7.62 -12.75 -20.46
N GLY A 41 -7.12 -13.38 -21.54
CA GLY A 41 -7.93 -14.15 -22.49
C GLY A 41 -8.98 -13.30 -23.20
N VAL A 42 -8.62 -12.07 -23.61
CA VAL A 42 -9.43 -11.13 -24.39
C VAL A 42 -8.65 -10.59 -25.58
N THR A 43 -9.34 -9.89 -26.49
CA THR A 43 -8.67 -9.20 -27.60
C THR A 43 -8.11 -7.85 -27.16
N LYS A 44 -7.12 -7.32 -27.89
CA LYS A 44 -6.62 -5.95 -27.72
C LYS A 44 -7.72 -4.91 -27.87
N ALA A 45 -8.65 -5.11 -28.82
CA ALA A 45 -9.82 -4.26 -29.00
C ALA A 45 -10.70 -4.23 -27.73
N THR A 46 -10.89 -5.39 -27.07
CA THR A 46 -11.65 -5.45 -25.81
C THR A 46 -10.97 -4.64 -24.70
N LEU A 47 -9.63 -4.64 -24.61
CA LEU A 47 -8.89 -3.82 -23.65
C LEU A 47 -9.15 -2.32 -23.88
N TYR A 48 -8.99 -1.85 -25.12
CA TYR A 48 -9.23 -0.44 -25.45
C TYR A 48 -10.68 -0.03 -25.28
N ASN A 49 -11.64 -0.90 -25.64
CA ASN A 49 -13.07 -0.63 -25.41
C ASN A 49 -13.41 -0.54 -23.92
N THR A 50 -12.67 -1.25 -23.05
CA THR A 50 -12.92 -1.30 -21.61
C THR A 50 -12.26 -0.15 -20.85
N PHE A 51 -11.06 0.25 -21.22
CA PHE A 51 -10.25 1.21 -20.47
C PHE A 51 -9.89 2.48 -21.28
N GLY A 52 -9.99 2.46 -22.60
CA GLY A 52 -9.60 3.57 -23.47
C GLY A 52 -8.12 3.56 -23.81
N SER A 53 -7.24 3.43 -22.81
CA SER A 53 -5.79 3.47 -22.99
C SER A 53 -5.06 2.53 -22.00
N LYS A 54 -3.77 2.29 -22.24
CA LYS A 54 -2.90 1.62 -21.24
C LYS A 54 -2.79 2.47 -19.96
N GLU A 55 -2.73 3.77 -20.12
CA GLU A 55 -2.63 4.71 -19.00
C GLU A 55 -3.88 4.66 -18.11
N ASP A 56 -5.06 4.57 -18.69
CA ASP A 56 -6.31 4.43 -17.93
C ASP A 56 -6.40 3.06 -17.24
N LEU A 57 -5.86 2.01 -17.84
CA LEU A 57 -5.72 0.71 -17.18
C LEU A 57 -4.75 0.79 -15.99
N VAL A 58 -3.61 1.46 -16.13
CA VAL A 58 -2.65 1.70 -15.03
C VAL A 58 -3.31 2.50 -13.91
N ARG A 59 -4.04 3.55 -14.25
CA ARG A 59 -4.81 4.35 -13.28
C ARG A 59 -5.84 3.51 -12.55
N ALA A 60 -6.58 2.66 -13.25
CA ALA A 60 -7.57 1.78 -12.65
C ALA A 60 -6.94 0.74 -11.72
N TYR A 61 -5.81 0.16 -12.12
CA TYR A 61 -5.01 -0.76 -11.32
C TYR A 61 -4.53 -0.11 -10.00
N LEU A 62 -3.86 1.03 -10.08
CA LEU A 62 -3.34 1.71 -8.88
C LEU A 62 -4.46 2.22 -7.98
N ARG A 63 -5.55 2.75 -8.53
CA ARG A 63 -6.73 3.17 -7.74
C ARG A 63 -7.39 2.01 -7.02
N GLN A 64 -7.50 0.84 -7.65
CA GLN A 64 -8.02 -0.35 -6.97
C GLN A 64 -7.16 -0.73 -5.77
N HIS A 65 -5.82 -0.69 -5.91
CA HIS A 65 -4.90 -0.95 -4.80
C HIS A 65 -5.03 0.12 -3.70
N LEU A 66 -5.15 1.39 -4.07
CA LEU A 66 -5.37 2.47 -3.09
C LEU A 66 -6.66 2.25 -2.29
N GLN A 67 -7.77 1.95 -2.95
CA GLN A 67 -9.04 1.67 -2.29
C GLN A 67 -8.97 0.44 -1.37
N ASN A 68 -8.31 -0.63 -1.81
CA ASN A 68 -8.10 -1.82 -0.99
C ASN A 68 -7.26 -1.47 0.26
N ARG A 69 -6.14 -0.76 0.09
CA ARG A 69 -5.31 -0.32 1.22
C ARG A 69 -6.05 0.58 2.20
N GLN A 70 -6.86 1.51 1.70
CA GLN A 70 -7.67 2.39 2.54
C GLN A 70 -8.68 1.60 3.38
N ARG A 71 -9.36 0.63 2.76
CA ARG A 71 -10.31 -0.24 3.45
C ARG A 71 -9.60 -1.11 4.50
N ASP A 72 -8.54 -1.80 4.13
CA ASP A 72 -7.87 -2.80 4.96
C ASP A 72 -7.19 -2.12 6.17
N ILE A 73 -6.49 -1.02 5.95
CA ILE A 73 -5.92 -0.19 7.04
C ILE A 73 -7.01 0.43 7.89
N GLY A 74 -8.12 0.86 7.30
CA GLY A 74 -9.26 1.37 8.06
C GLY A 74 -9.83 0.33 9.04
N LEU A 75 -9.93 -0.93 8.62
CA LEU A 75 -10.35 -2.04 9.47
C LEU A 75 -9.32 -2.30 10.59
N ILE A 76 -8.03 -2.31 10.27
CA ILE A 76 -6.95 -2.51 11.25
C ILE A 76 -7.00 -1.43 12.32
N VAL A 77 -7.05 -0.16 11.94
CA VAL A 77 -7.08 0.97 12.86
C VAL A 77 -8.37 0.95 13.70
N GLY A 78 -9.51 0.67 13.07
CA GLY A 78 -10.81 0.60 13.76
C GLY A 78 -10.92 -0.54 14.79
N ALA A 79 -10.12 -1.59 14.65
CA ALA A 79 -10.07 -2.73 15.59
C ALA A 79 -9.15 -2.48 16.81
N ARG A 80 -8.39 -1.38 16.85
CA ARG A 80 -7.45 -1.09 17.95
C ARG A 80 -8.08 -0.18 18.99
N ALA A 81 -7.72 -0.41 20.26
CA ALA A 81 -8.28 0.34 21.39
C ALA A 81 -7.77 1.77 21.48
N THR A 82 -6.56 2.04 20.98
CA THR A 82 -5.95 3.38 21.04
C THR A 82 -5.34 3.79 19.69
N PRO A 83 -5.25 5.11 19.41
CA PRO A 83 -4.59 5.59 18.19
C PRO A 83 -3.12 5.16 18.08
N ARG A 84 -2.40 5.01 19.19
CA ARG A 84 -1.04 4.49 19.21
C ARG A 84 -0.99 3.04 18.74
N GLU A 85 -1.90 2.21 19.21
CA GLU A 85 -2.05 0.83 18.74
C GLU A 85 -2.50 0.77 17.29
N GLY A 86 -3.29 1.75 16.82
CA GLY A 86 -3.62 1.91 15.40
C GLY A 86 -2.38 2.09 14.54
N ILE A 87 -1.44 2.95 14.96
CA ILE A 87 -0.16 3.11 14.25
C ILE A 87 0.62 1.80 14.25
N LEU A 88 0.77 1.13 15.39
CA LEU A 88 1.45 -0.17 15.49
C LEU A 88 0.82 -1.20 14.55
N GLY A 89 -0.51 -1.30 14.53
CA GLY A 89 -1.24 -2.24 13.67
C GLY A 89 -1.01 -2.02 12.16
N VAL A 90 -0.85 -0.77 11.71
CA VAL A 90 -0.50 -0.48 10.32
C VAL A 90 0.90 -1.00 9.96
N PHE A 91 1.85 -0.91 10.88
CA PHE A 91 3.20 -1.45 10.67
C PHE A 91 3.26 -2.96 10.82
N GLU A 92 2.50 -3.56 11.75
CA GLU A 92 2.37 -5.03 11.87
C GLU A 92 1.84 -5.65 10.56
N GLU A 93 0.86 -5.03 9.92
CA GLU A 93 0.36 -5.47 8.61
C GLU A 93 1.44 -5.35 7.52
N LEU A 94 2.23 -4.26 7.55
CA LEU A 94 3.37 -4.15 6.65
C LEU A 94 4.39 -5.28 6.90
N GLU A 95 4.74 -5.57 8.16
CA GLU A 95 5.67 -6.66 8.51
C GLU A 95 5.22 -8.01 7.95
N VAL A 96 3.91 -8.31 8.03
CA VAL A 96 3.33 -9.51 7.42
C VAL A 96 3.55 -9.51 5.90
N ALA A 97 3.26 -8.38 5.24
CA ALA A 97 3.45 -8.26 3.79
C ALA A 97 4.94 -8.37 3.38
N LEU A 98 5.87 -7.83 4.19
CA LEU A 98 7.31 -7.93 3.92
C LEU A 98 7.83 -9.36 4.03
N ALA A 99 7.18 -10.22 4.82
CA ALA A 99 7.55 -11.62 4.99
C ALA A 99 7.09 -12.52 3.84
N GLU A 100 6.18 -12.06 2.99
CA GLU A 100 5.69 -12.83 1.85
C GLU A 100 6.82 -13.13 0.85
N THR A 101 6.88 -14.38 0.36
CA THR A 101 7.96 -14.82 -0.53
C THR A 101 7.95 -14.12 -1.89
N ASP A 102 6.78 -13.67 -2.34
CA ASP A 102 6.55 -12.95 -3.59
C ASP A 102 6.54 -11.43 -3.44
N PHE A 103 6.88 -10.90 -2.24
CA PHE A 103 6.98 -9.46 -2.03
C PHE A 103 8.08 -8.86 -2.90
N ARG A 104 7.69 -7.91 -3.77
CA ARG A 104 8.58 -7.20 -4.71
C ARG A 104 8.74 -5.71 -4.40
N GLY A 105 8.10 -5.23 -3.33
CA GLY A 105 8.09 -3.82 -2.96
C GLY A 105 6.70 -3.20 -3.02
N CYS A 106 6.61 -1.95 -2.59
CA CYS A 106 5.38 -1.18 -2.68
C CYS A 106 5.04 -0.84 -4.14
N ARG A 107 3.85 -1.23 -4.61
CA ARG A 107 3.38 -0.96 -5.99
C ARG A 107 3.41 0.51 -6.37
N PHE A 108 3.12 1.39 -5.42
CA PHE A 108 3.12 2.84 -5.65
C PHE A 108 4.55 3.39 -5.76
N ILE A 109 5.48 2.93 -4.93
CA ILE A 109 6.90 3.31 -5.04
C ILE A 109 7.46 2.83 -6.39
N MET A 110 7.18 1.57 -6.76
CA MET A 110 7.63 1.00 -8.03
C MET A 110 7.07 1.77 -9.23
N ALA A 111 5.76 2.03 -9.25
CA ALA A 111 5.12 2.77 -10.32
C ALA A 111 5.63 4.22 -10.41
N SER A 112 5.87 4.89 -9.27
CA SER A 112 6.38 6.26 -9.25
C SER A 112 7.83 6.37 -9.73
N ALA A 113 8.66 5.34 -9.49
CA ALA A 113 10.06 5.32 -9.94
C ALA A 113 10.19 5.28 -11.47
N GLU A 114 9.18 4.72 -12.14
CA GLU A 114 9.10 4.64 -13.60
C GLU A 114 8.30 5.81 -14.22
N ALA A 115 7.61 6.61 -13.39
CA ALA A 115 6.63 7.58 -13.83
C ALA A 115 7.24 8.80 -14.54
N LYS A 116 6.53 9.29 -15.53
CA LYS A 116 6.75 10.62 -16.10
C LYS A 116 5.84 11.64 -15.40
N ARG A 117 6.28 12.88 -15.38
CA ARG A 117 5.50 13.96 -14.77
C ARG A 117 4.10 14.07 -15.38
N GLY A 118 3.08 14.00 -14.52
CA GLY A 118 1.66 14.12 -14.90
C GLY A 118 1.00 12.83 -15.39
N ASP A 119 1.72 11.71 -15.48
CA ASP A 119 1.10 10.45 -15.86
C ASP A 119 0.28 9.81 -14.69
N ALA A 120 -0.48 8.76 -15.03
CA ALA A 120 -1.35 8.07 -14.06
C ALA A 120 -0.58 7.47 -12.89
N SER A 121 0.66 7.03 -13.10
CA SER A 121 1.52 6.43 -12.09
C SER A 121 1.96 7.48 -11.05
N GLU A 122 2.42 8.66 -11.51
CA GLU A 122 2.80 9.77 -10.62
C GLU A 122 1.60 10.27 -9.83
N VAL A 123 0.50 10.58 -10.53
CA VAL A 123 -0.70 11.15 -9.90
C VAL A 123 -1.25 10.21 -8.83
N THR A 124 -1.45 8.92 -9.14
CA THR A 124 -2.06 7.98 -8.19
C THR A 124 -1.11 7.61 -7.06
N SER A 125 0.20 7.55 -7.31
CA SER A 125 1.19 7.33 -6.25
C SER A 125 1.27 8.54 -5.30
N THR A 126 1.11 9.76 -5.80
CA THR A 126 1.03 10.97 -4.99
C THR A 126 -0.26 11.01 -4.15
N GLU A 127 -1.41 10.59 -4.71
CA GLU A 127 -2.67 10.42 -3.96
C GLU A 127 -2.49 9.44 -2.80
N TYR A 128 -1.92 8.27 -3.06
CA TYR A 128 -1.62 7.26 -2.03
C TYR A 128 -0.72 7.82 -0.92
N ARG A 129 0.38 8.46 -1.30
CA ARG A 129 1.35 9.00 -0.35
C ARG A 129 0.77 10.11 0.51
N THR A 130 -0.05 10.99 -0.08
CA THR A 130 -0.77 12.05 0.63
C THR A 130 -1.77 11.46 1.62
N TRP A 131 -2.54 10.47 1.21
CA TRP A 131 -3.48 9.78 2.08
C TRP A 131 -2.76 9.13 3.28
N LEU A 132 -1.66 8.41 3.05
CA LEU A 132 -0.92 7.72 4.12
C LEU A 132 -0.27 8.72 5.11
N LEU A 133 0.26 9.84 4.61
CA LEU A 133 0.77 10.92 5.45
C LEU A 133 -0.33 11.51 6.35
N ASN A 134 -1.51 11.76 5.78
CA ASN A 134 -2.65 12.28 6.53
C ASN A 134 -3.11 11.28 7.60
N LEU A 135 -3.22 10.01 7.25
CA LEU A 135 -3.55 8.95 8.21
C LEU A 135 -2.60 8.94 9.41
N PHE A 136 -1.30 8.92 9.17
CA PHE A 136 -0.30 8.93 10.24
C PHE A 136 -0.34 10.23 11.06
N THR A 137 -0.57 11.37 10.41
CA THR A 137 -0.68 12.66 11.10
C THR A 137 -1.91 12.69 12.00
N ASP A 138 -3.06 12.18 11.54
CA ASP A 138 -4.31 12.15 12.31
C ASP A 138 -4.22 11.17 13.48
N LEU A 139 -3.65 9.99 13.26
CA LEU A 139 -3.40 9.03 14.35
C LEU A 139 -2.41 9.59 15.40
N ALA A 140 -1.34 10.27 14.96
CA ALA A 140 -0.39 10.92 15.83
C ALA A 140 -1.06 12.02 16.67
N ARG A 141 -1.94 12.82 16.06
CA ARG A 141 -2.73 13.86 16.74
C ARG A 141 -3.66 13.25 17.78
N ALA A 142 -4.40 12.22 17.41
CA ALA A 142 -5.31 11.50 18.29
C ALA A 142 -4.58 10.79 19.44
N ALA A 143 -3.34 10.34 19.22
CA ALA A 143 -2.47 9.77 20.25
C ALA A 143 -1.87 10.82 21.21
N GLY A 144 -2.04 12.12 20.94
CA GLY A 144 -1.52 13.20 21.77
C GLY A 144 -0.03 13.50 21.53
N ALA A 145 0.48 13.25 20.33
CA ALA A 145 1.85 13.59 19.97
C ALA A 145 2.11 15.10 20.10
N ARG A 146 3.32 15.49 20.54
CA ARG A 146 3.71 16.91 20.70
C ARG A 146 3.72 17.66 19.36
N ASP A 147 4.19 17.02 18.30
CA ASP A 147 4.16 17.51 16.93
C ASP A 147 3.64 16.42 16.00
N PRO A 148 2.30 16.36 15.77
CA PRO A 148 1.69 15.33 14.94
C PRO A 148 2.16 15.35 13.48
N GLY A 149 2.41 16.55 12.94
CA GLY A 149 2.85 16.69 11.55
C GLY A 149 4.27 16.14 11.33
N GLN A 150 5.18 16.41 12.27
CA GLN A 150 6.54 15.87 12.20
C GLN A 150 6.53 14.34 12.44
N LEU A 151 5.74 13.87 13.43
CA LEU A 151 5.62 12.44 13.68
C LEU A 151 5.04 11.72 12.45
N GLY A 152 3.99 12.25 11.84
CA GLY A 152 3.40 11.67 10.62
C GLY A 152 4.41 11.53 9.48
N ARG A 153 5.24 12.55 9.25
CA ARG A 153 6.32 12.49 8.25
C ARG A 153 7.39 11.44 8.59
N ARG A 154 7.77 11.32 9.84
CA ARG A 154 8.76 10.32 10.30
C ARG A 154 8.20 8.89 10.16
N LEU A 155 6.92 8.68 10.50
CA LEU A 155 6.24 7.41 10.32
C LEU A 155 6.16 7.03 8.84
N LEU A 156 5.82 7.96 7.95
CA LEU A 156 5.80 7.72 6.52
C LEU A 156 7.19 7.33 5.99
N LEU A 157 8.24 8.04 6.39
CA LEU A 157 9.62 7.71 5.99
C LEU A 157 10.04 6.33 6.48
N LEU A 158 9.68 5.96 7.71
CA LEU A 158 9.99 4.66 8.28
C LEU A 158 9.22 3.55 7.55
N TYR A 159 7.96 3.78 7.23
CA TYR A 159 7.10 2.84 6.48
C TYR A 159 7.64 2.58 5.08
N ASP A 160 7.97 3.64 4.33
CA ASP A 160 8.58 3.53 3.00
C ASP A 160 9.97 2.87 3.06
N GLY A 161 10.79 3.27 4.06
CA GLY A 161 12.13 2.70 4.27
C GLY A 161 12.09 1.20 4.57
N GLY A 162 11.15 0.74 5.40
CA GLY A 162 10.94 -0.69 5.66
C GLY A 162 10.60 -1.47 4.39
N ALA A 163 9.70 -0.95 3.57
CA ALA A 163 9.33 -1.59 2.31
C ALA A 163 10.49 -1.64 1.30
N VAL A 164 11.34 -0.60 1.25
CA VAL A 164 12.53 -0.56 0.39
C VAL A 164 13.60 -1.52 0.90
N ALA A 165 13.91 -1.50 2.20
CA ALA A 165 14.91 -2.39 2.81
C ALA A 165 14.53 -3.86 2.59
N ALA A 166 13.29 -4.26 2.86
CA ALA A 166 12.84 -5.64 2.65
C ALA A 166 12.89 -6.11 1.19
N ARG A 167 12.88 -5.17 0.22
CA ARG A 167 13.10 -5.49 -1.19
C ARG A 167 14.58 -5.69 -1.54
N MET A 168 15.48 -4.93 -0.90
CA MET A 168 16.90 -4.84 -1.25
C MET A 168 17.77 -5.79 -0.43
N ASP A 169 17.35 -6.08 0.81
CA ASP A 169 18.13 -6.88 1.75
C ASP A 169 17.77 -8.37 1.63
N GLU A 170 18.77 -9.23 1.78
CA GLU A 170 18.55 -10.68 1.86
C GLU A 170 17.84 -11.05 3.16
N ASP A 171 18.15 -10.35 4.27
CA ASP A 171 17.50 -10.53 5.58
C ASP A 171 16.28 -9.62 5.75
N ARG A 172 15.18 -9.99 5.12
CA ARG A 172 13.89 -9.28 5.24
C ARG A 172 13.37 -9.24 6.67
N ARG A 173 13.62 -10.30 7.46
CA ARG A 173 13.17 -10.35 8.86
C ARG A 173 13.94 -9.38 9.73
N GLY A 174 15.25 -9.27 9.51
CA GLY A 174 16.08 -8.27 10.17
C GLY A 174 15.64 -6.84 9.83
N ALA A 175 15.33 -6.57 8.55
CA ALA A 175 14.80 -5.27 8.13
C ALA A 175 13.46 -4.94 8.81
N ALA A 176 12.52 -5.89 8.88
CA ALA A 176 11.23 -5.72 9.57
C ALA A 176 11.42 -5.49 11.09
N GLY A 177 12.30 -6.25 11.75
CA GLY A 177 12.61 -6.09 13.16
C GLY A 177 13.26 -4.74 13.48
N ALA A 178 14.17 -4.27 12.62
CA ALA A 178 14.77 -2.94 12.75
C ALA A 178 13.74 -1.82 12.60
N MET A 179 12.82 -1.94 11.61
CA MET A 179 11.72 -1.02 11.41
C MET A 179 10.80 -0.99 12.65
N HIS A 180 10.42 -2.15 13.20
CA HIS A 180 9.58 -2.24 14.40
C HIS A 180 10.24 -1.56 15.61
N SER A 181 11.51 -1.86 15.86
CA SER A 181 12.27 -1.27 16.97
C SER A 181 12.36 0.25 16.85
N ALA A 182 12.61 0.76 15.64
CA ALA A 182 12.64 2.18 15.37
C ALA A 182 11.26 2.84 15.55
N LEU A 183 10.18 2.15 15.12
CA LEU A 183 8.80 2.60 15.33
C LEU A 183 8.49 2.79 16.82
N VAL A 184 8.77 1.77 17.65
CA VAL A 184 8.50 1.83 19.10
C VAL A 184 9.26 3.00 19.73
N ALA A 185 10.56 3.13 19.47
CA ALA A 185 11.38 4.22 19.99
C ALA A 185 10.84 5.60 19.54
N LEU A 186 10.42 5.72 18.29
CA LEU A 186 9.84 6.95 17.75
C LEU A 186 8.53 7.33 18.46
N LEU A 187 7.64 6.37 18.66
CA LEU A 187 6.36 6.59 19.34
C LEU A 187 6.56 6.97 20.81
N ASP A 188 7.46 6.29 21.53
CA ASP A 188 7.76 6.55 22.93
C ASP A 188 8.37 7.94 23.14
N SER A 189 9.18 8.41 22.19
CA SER A 189 9.78 9.74 22.25
C SER A 189 8.79 10.89 21.93
N ALA A 190 7.82 10.61 21.03
CA ALA A 190 6.93 11.65 20.49
C ALA A 190 5.59 11.75 21.22
N ILE A 191 5.10 10.64 21.81
CA ILE A 191 3.81 10.56 22.49
C ILE A 191 4.03 10.50 23.99
N PRO A 192 3.63 11.54 24.76
CA PRO A 192 3.78 11.53 26.21
C PRO A 192 2.97 10.40 26.85
N VAL A 193 3.60 9.65 27.75
CA VAL A 193 2.86 8.69 28.60
C VAL A 193 1.91 9.52 29.50
N ARG A 194 0.61 9.36 29.34
CA ARG A 194 -0.36 9.94 30.30
C ARG A 194 -0.14 9.25 31.63
N ARG A 195 0.59 9.88 32.57
CA ARG A 195 0.56 9.47 33.96
C ARG A 195 -0.89 9.53 34.42
N ARG A 196 -1.49 8.40 34.76
CA ARG A 196 -2.76 8.38 35.51
C ARG A 196 -2.53 9.28 36.72
N ALA A 197 -3.25 10.40 36.80
CA ALA A 197 -3.29 11.19 38.02
C ALA A 197 -3.70 10.24 39.14
N ALA A 198 -2.80 10.04 40.10
CA ALA A 198 -3.13 9.33 41.33
C ALA A 198 -4.33 10.08 41.93
N ARG A 199 -5.49 9.42 42.02
CA ARG A 199 -6.61 9.94 42.77
C ARG A 199 -6.12 9.98 44.24
N SER A 200 -5.68 11.15 44.67
CA SER A 200 -5.54 11.44 46.08
C SER A 200 -6.93 11.36 46.72
N ARG A 201 -7.05 10.41 47.64
CA ARG A 201 -8.18 10.30 48.56
C ARG A 201 -8.08 11.41 49.60
#